data_f65829c212a14e6fec3e8ea6ebd906ea
#
_entry.id   f65829c212a14e6fec3e8ea6ebd906ea
#
_cell.length_a   1.000
_cell.length_b   1.000
_cell.length_c   1.000
_cell.angle_alpha   90.00
_cell.angle_beta   90.00
_cell.angle_gamma   90.00
#
_symmetry.space_group_name_H-M   'P 1'
#
loop_
_entity.id
_entity.type
_entity.pdbx_description
1 polymer ?
#
loop_
_entity_poly.entity_id
_entity_poly.type
_entity_poly.pdbx_seq_one_letter_code
_entity_poly.pdbx_strand_id
1 'polypeptide(L)'
;MIVLLLYLRYKLSYMKNLIANIKIQVNPKTYVKDPETSTLGKNIIQHSIILIDEIGFEEFTFKKLGEKIGSNESSIYRYFENKHKLLVYLSSWYWAWIEYRMVFSTANIENKFKKLKKAICIVTETIQDDNSTEHVNEAILNKIIIEEFTKTLYNKHVDEENKEGFFLIYKQVNYRIEKMVEEVNPDYPYAKSLVSSIIEGSLHQHFLKNHLKTITNCNDEINPTSFYTHLVENLLKK
;
A
#
# COMPACT_ATOMS: atom_id res chain seq x y z
N MET A 1 -37.88 7.17 -4.53
CA MET A 1 -36.81 7.11 -3.51
C MET A 1 -36.24 5.69 -3.34
N ILE A 2 -37.06 4.66 -3.12
CA ILE A 2 -36.62 3.25 -2.92
C ILE A 2 -35.90 2.69 -4.17
N VAL A 3 -36.42 2.92 -5.38
CA VAL A 3 -35.83 2.43 -6.63
C VAL A 3 -34.42 3.02 -6.88
N LEU A 4 -34.22 4.29 -6.55
CA LEU A 4 -32.92 4.97 -6.68
C LEU A 4 -31.89 4.40 -5.68
N LEU A 5 -32.32 4.08 -4.45
CA LEU A 5 -31.49 3.43 -3.43
C LEU A 5 -31.11 2.01 -3.83
N LEU A 6 -32.02 1.23 -4.42
CA LEU A 6 -31.76 -0.12 -4.94
C LEU A 6 -30.80 -0.07 -6.14
N TYR A 7 -30.98 0.90 -7.05
CA TYR A 7 -30.09 1.09 -8.18
C TYR A 7 -28.67 1.49 -7.74
N LEU A 8 -28.54 2.39 -6.76
CA LEU A 8 -27.27 2.79 -6.20
C LEU A 8 -26.57 1.61 -5.48
N ARG A 9 -27.32 0.82 -4.70
CA ARG A 9 -26.80 -0.41 -4.07
C ARG A 9 -26.36 -1.45 -5.10
N TYR A 10 -27.12 -1.67 -6.15
CA TYR A 10 -26.75 -2.57 -7.26
C TYR A 10 -25.47 -2.09 -7.98
N LYS A 11 -25.38 -0.78 -8.28
CA LYS A 11 -24.18 -0.18 -8.90
C LYS A 11 -22.96 -0.29 -8.00
N LEU A 12 -23.10 -0.06 -6.69
CA LEU A 12 -22.02 -0.24 -5.71
C LEU A 12 -21.58 -1.70 -5.62
N SER A 13 -22.52 -2.64 -5.57
CA SER A 13 -22.23 -4.09 -5.54
C SER A 13 -21.56 -4.55 -6.83
N TYR A 14 -22.03 -4.07 -7.98
CA TYR A 14 -21.43 -4.39 -9.29
C TYR A 14 -20.01 -3.81 -9.42
N MET A 15 -19.79 -2.57 -8.96
CA MET A 15 -18.45 -1.97 -8.92
C MET A 15 -17.52 -2.71 -7.95
N LYS A 16 -18.00 -3.13 -6.77
CA LYS A 16 -17.22 -3.95 -5.83
C LYS A 16 -16.80 -5.28 -6.47
N ASN A 17 -17.68 -5.95 -7.19
CA ASN A 17 -17.37 -7.20 -7.90
C ASN A 17 -16.38 -6.99 -9.05
N LEU A 18 -16.41 -5.84 -9.75
CA LEU A 18 -15.39 -5.50 -10.76
C LEU A 18 -14.01 -5.26 -10.12
N ILE A 19 -13.98 -4.62 -8.95
CA ILE A 19 -12.75 -4.37 -8.20
C ILE A 19 -12.17 -5.69 -7.64
N ALA A 20 -13.01 -6.57 -7.11
CA ALA A 20 -12.59 -7.87 -6.58
C ALA A 20 -11.97 -8.80 -7.64
N ASN A 21 -12.23 -8.56 -8.94
CA ASN A 21 -11.65 -9.31 -10.04
C ASN A 21 -10.39 -8.68 -10.65
N ILE A 22 -9.87 -7.59 -10.06
CA ILE A 22 -8.65 -6.97 -10.56
C ILE A 22 -7.45 -7.75 -10.04
N LYS A 23 -6.72 -8.33 -10.96
CA LYS A 23 -5.44 -8.97 -10.66
C LYS A 23 -4.39 -7.88 -10.47
N ILE A 24 -3.96 -7.67 -9.24
CA ILE A 24 -2.80 -6.83 -8.91
C ILE A 24 -1.55 -7.50 -9.49
N GLN A 25 -0.85 -6.79 -10.38
CA GLN A 25 0.38 -7.29 -10.99
C GLN A 25 1.59 -6.82 -10.18
N VAL A 26 2.41 -7.77 -9.77
CA VAL A 26 3.68 -7.53 -9.08
C VAL A 26 4.84 -7.94 -9.99
N ASN A 27 6.00 -7.30 -9.85
CA ASN A 27 7.19 -7.62 -10.62
C ASN A 27 7.54 -9.13 -10.49
N PRO A 28 7.60 -9.90 -11.60
CA PRO A 28 7.83 -11.34 -11.56
C PRO A 28 9.19 -11.75 -10.97
N LYS A 29 10.15 -10.83 -10.85
CA LYS A 29 11.43 -11.11 -10.20
C LYS A 29 11.35 -11.14 -8.66
N THR A 30 10.21 -10.79 -8.06
CA THR A 30 10.02 -10.85 -6.61
C THR A 30 9.62 -12.24 -6.12
N TYR A 31 9.28 -13.16 -7.02
CA TYR A 31 8.89 -14.53 -6.71
C TYR A 31 9.53 -15.54 -7.66
N VAL A 32 9.62 -16.79 -7.26
CA VAL A 32 10.08 -17.92 -8.09
C VAL A 32 8.93 -18.48 -8.93
N LYS A 33 7.75 -18.64 -8.31
CA LYS A 33 6.51 -19.05 -8.93
C LYS A 33 5.42 -18.07 -8.55
N ASP A 34 4.61 -17.61 -9.53
CA ASP A 34 3.50 -16.69 -9.29
C ASP A 34 2.52 -17.25 -8.24
N PRO A 35 2.45 -16.65 -7.04
CA PRO A 35 1.60 -17.16 -5.97
C PRO A 35 0.10 -17.01 -6.27
N GLU A 36 -0.27 -16.08 -7.15
CA GLU A 36 -1.67 -15.87 -7.55
C GLU A 36 -2.25 -17.04 -8.40
N THR A 37 -1.38 -17.92 -8.91
CA THR A 37 -1.79 -18.98 -9.84
C THR A 37 -2.25 -20.26 -9.15
N SER A 38 -2.23 -20.35 -7.82
CA SER A 38 -2.58 -21.57 -7.10
C SER A 38 -3.15 -21.30 -5.70
N THR A 39 -3.98 -22.22 -5.22
CA THR A 39 -4.53 -22.18 -3.85
C THR A 39 -3.42 -22.13 -2.80
N LEU A 40 -2.34 -22.91 -2.95
CA LEU A 40 -1.23 -22.89 -2.01
C LEU A 40 -0.50 -21.53 -2.02
N GLY A 41 -0.30 -20.93 -3.20
CA GLY A 41 0.33 -19.61 -3.30
C GLY A 41 -0.52 -18.52 -2.62
N LYS A 42 -1.84 -18.51 -2.86
CA LYS A 42 -2.76 -17.60 -2.17
C LYS A 42 -2.77 -17.80 -0.65
N ASN A 43 -2.76 -19.06 -0.18
CA ASN A 43 -2.65 -19.38 1.25
C ASN A 43 -1.32 -18.90 1.84
N ILE A 44 -0.21 -19.00 1.10
CA ILE A 44 1.08 -18.44 1.52
C ILE A 44 0.99 -16.93 1.73
N ILE A 45 0.41 -16.18 0.77
CA ILE A 45 0.24 -14.73 0.90
C ILE A 45 -0.64 -14.41 2.12
N GLN A 46 -1.84 -14.98 2.18
CA GLN A 46 -2.82 -14.72 3.23
C GLN A 46 -2.24 -14.96 4.63
N HIS A 47 -1.68 -16.14 4.84
CA HIS A 47 -1.16 -16.52 6.15
C HIS A 47 0.19 -15.86 6.49
N SER A 48 0.96 -15.42 5.50
CA SER A 48 2.13 -14.57 5.75
C SER A 48 1.72 -13.23 6.32
N ILE A 49 0.71 -12.58 5.75
CA ILE A 49 0.17 -11.31 6.27
C ILE A 49 -0.31 -11.49 7.70
N ILE A 50 -1.12 -12.51 7.97
CA ILE A 50 -1.63 -12.78 9.32
C ILE A 50 -0.49 -13.08 10.30
N LEU A 51 0.47 -13.93 9.91
CA LEU A 51 1.55 -14.35 10.81
C LEU A 51 2.53 -13.21 11.10
N ILE A 52 2.84 -12.37 10.11
CA ILE A 52 3.70 -11.19 10.33
C ILE A 52 3.02 -10.18 11.28
N ASP A 53 1.71 -9.95 11.17
CA ASP A 53 0.95 -9.10 12.11
C ASP A 53 0.96 -9.68 13.54
N GLU A 54 0.87 -11.02 13.67
CA GLU A 54 0.83 -11.70 14.97
C GLU A 54 2.18 -11.71 15.72
N ILE A 55 3.29 -11.95 15.01
CA ILE A 55 4.59 -12.21 15.65
C ILE A 55 5.72 -11.25 15.20
N GLY A 56 5.43 -10.32 14.30
CA GLY A 56 6.41 -9.42 13.69
C GLY A 56 7.27 -10.10 12.60
N PHE A 57 7.84 -9.28 11.71
CA PHE A 57 8.66 -9.79 10.60
C PHE A 57 9.98 -10.43 11.04
N GLU A 58 10.57 -9.99 12.15
CA GLU A 58 11.81 -10.57 12.65
C GLU A 58 11.63 -12.03 13.04
N GLU A 59 10.57 -12.34 13.78
CA GLU A 59 10.23 -13.68 14.23
C GLU A 59 9.57 -14.56 13.16
N PHE A 60 9.14 -13.96 12.04
CA PHE A 60 8.54 -14.67 10.92
C PHE A 60 9.59 -15.56 10.22
N THR A 61 9.24 -16.83 9.99
CA THR A 61 10.03 -17.79 9.20
C THR A 61 9.13 -18.63 8.31
N PHE A 62 9.68 -19.16 7.22
CA PHE A 62 8.95 -20.09 6.35
C PHE A 62 8.59 -21.41 7.04
N LYS A 63 9.36 -21.82 8.05
CA LYS A 63 9.02 -22.98 8.89
C LYS A 63 7.72 -22.70 9.66
N LYS A 64 7.64 -21.60 10.43
CA LYS A 64 6.43 -21.21 11.18
C LYS A 64 5.22 -21.04 10.25
N LEU A 65 5.44 -20.45 9.06
CA LEU A 65 4.38 -20.33 8.06
C LEU A 65 3.91 -21.71 7.56
N GLY A 66 4.84 -22.61 7.27
CA GLY A 66 4.52 -23.97 6.85
C GLY A 66 3.66 -24.72 7.89
N GLU A 67 4.03 -24.62 9.16
CA GLU A 67 3.25 -25.18 10.29
C GLU A 67 1.84 -24.60 10.33
N LYS A 68 1.68 -23.26 10.14
CA LYS A 68 0.38 -22.56 10.16
C LYS A 68 -0.54 -22.98 9.02
N ILE A 69 -0.01 -23.21 7.82
CA ILE A 69 -0.81 -23.57 6.63
C ILE A 69 -0.90 -25.08 6.36
N GLY A 70 -0.33 -25.91 7.24
CA GLY A 70 -0.32 -27.37 7.05
C GLY A 70 0.54 -27.83 5.87
N SER A 71 1.62 -27.11 5.55
CA SER A 71 2.52 -27.40 4.43
C SER A 71 3.99 -27.48 4.92
N ASN A 72 4.86 -28.08 4.14
CA ASN A 72 6.29 -28.07 4.46
C ASN A 72 6.97 -26.79 3.99
N GLU A 73 8.04 -26.41 4.66
CA GLU A 73 8.82 -25.20 4.35
C GLU A 73 9.35 -25.20 2.90
N SER A 74 9.76 -26.36 2.37
CA SER A 74 10.26 -26.48 1.00
C SER A 74 9.20 -26.14 -0.07
N SER A 75 7.92 -26.31 0.25
CA SER A 75 6.84 -25.90 -0.63
C SER A 75 6.74 -24.37 -0.73
N ILE A 76 7.08 -23.64 0.32
CA ILE A 76 7.06 -22.17 0.36
C ILE A 76 8.24 -21.61 -0.44
N TYR A 77 9.46 -22.23 -0.30
CA TYR A 77 10.63 -21.85 -1.10
C TYR A 77 10.42 -21.99 -2.62
N ARG A 78 9.44 -22.77 -3.05
CA ARG A 78 9.06 -22.84 -4.47
C ARG A 78 8.36 -21.58 -4.97
N TYR A 79 7.86 -20.72 -4.08
CA TYR A 79 7.22 -19.43 -4.40
C TYR A 79 8.12 -18.24 -4.12
N PHE A 80 8.83 -18.25 -3.00
CA PHE A 80 9.67 -17.15 -2.57
C PHE A 80 11.05 -17.66 -2.15
N GLU A 81 12.10 -17.06 -2.68
CA GLU A 81 13.49 -17.42 -2.39
C GLU A 81 13.85 -17.26 -0.91
N ASN A 82 13.33 -16.22 -0.26
CA ASN A 82 13.53 -15.92 1.15
C ASN A 82 12.43 -14.98 1.67
N LYS A 83 12.42 -14.75 3.01
CA LYS A 83 11.40 -13.89 3.64
C LYS A 83 11.51 -12.42 3.21
N HIS A 84 12.69 -11.94 2.82
CA HIS A 84 12.84 -10.59 2.27
C HIS A 84 12.13 -10.43 0.92
N LYS A 85 12.29 -11.39 0.01
CA LYS A 85 11.57 -11.39 -1.28
C LYS A 85 10.05 -11.45 -1.10
N LEU A 86 9.57 -12.19 -0.11
CA LEU A 86 8.16 -12.17 0.27
C LEU A 86 7.72 -10.78 0.76
N LEU A 87 8.49 -10.12 1.63
CA LEU A 87 8.15 -8.77 2.10
C LEU A 87 8.16 -7.75 0.96
N VAL A 88 9.13 -7.82 0.04
CA VAL A 88 9.17 -6.99 -1.18
C VAL A 88 7.94 -7.26 -2.06
N TYR A 89 7.52 -8.51 -2.20
CA TYR A 89 6.29 -8.87 -2.92
C TYR A 89 5.06 -8.24 -2.28
N LEU A 90 4.88 -8.39 -0.96
CA LEU A 90 3.75 -7.83 -0.21
C LEU A 90 3.72 -6.30 -0.32
N SER A 91 4.89 -5.66 -0.20
CA SER A 91 5.01 -4.21 -0.36
C SER A 91 4.68 -3.75 -1.78
N SER A 92 5.13 -4.47 -2.80
CA SER A 92 4.83 -4.18 -4.21
C SER A 92 3.34 -4.35 -4.49
N TRP A 93 2.72 -5.40 -3.93
CA TRP A 93 1.28 -5.64 -4.03
C TRP A 93 0.49 -4.47 -3.41
N TYR A 94 0.87 -4.05 -2.19
CA TYR A 94 0.24 -2.92 -1.50
C TYR A 94 0.31 -1.64 -2.32
N TRP A 95 1.49 -1.27 -2.84
CA TRP A 95 1.65 -0.05 -3.63
C TRP A 95 0.91 -0.10 -4.97
N ALA A 96 0.80 -1.27 -5.59
CA ALA A 96 0.01 -1.45 -6.80
C ALA A 96 -1.49 -1.29 -6.53
N TRP A 97 -1.97 -1.79 -5.40
CA TRP A 97 -3.33 -1.58 -4.94
C TRP A 97 -3.62 -0.11 -4.60
N ILE A 98 -2.68 0.58 -3.93
CA ILE A 98 -2.77 2.04 -3.69
C ILE A 98 -2.81 2.82 -5.01
N GLU A 99 -1.94 2.48 -5.97
CA GLU A 99 -1.94 3.11 -7.30
C GLU A 99 -3.30 2.95 -7.99
N TYR A 100 -3.83 1.74 -7.98
CA TYR A 100 -5.14 1.44 -8.54
C TYR A 100 -6.23 2.30 -7.90
N ARG A 101 -6.31 2.32 -6.56
CA ARG A 101 -7.27 3.15 -5.82
C ARG A 101 -7.15 4.63 -6.17
N MET A 102 -5.93 5.13 -6.26
CA MET A 102 -5.64 6.53 -6.60
C MET A 102 -6.11 6.86 -8.00
N VAL A 103 -5.74 6.08 -9.01
CA VAL A 103 -6.13 6.29 -10.41
C VAL A 103 -7.65 6.29 -10.54
N PHE A 104 -8.32 5.30 -9.97
CA PHE A 104 -9.77 5.19 -10.05
C PHE A 104 -10.50 6.33 -9.32
N SER A 105 -10.02 6.71 -8.12
CA SER A 105 -10.66 7.76 -7.32
C SER A 105 -10.40 9.17 -7.83
N THR A 106 -9.38 9.37 -8.67
CA THR A 106 -9.02 10.72 -9.20
C THR A 106 -9.41 10.92 -10.66
N ALA A 107 -9.87 9.88 -11.37
CA ALA A 107 -10.15 9.92 -12.82
C ALA A 107 -11.16 11.01 -13.25
N ASN A 108 -12.19 11.28 -12.45
CA ASN A 108 -13.26 12.21 -12.77
C ASN A 108 -13.16 13.55 -11.99
N ILE A 109 -11.98 13.88 -11.45
CA ILE A 109 -11.77 15.13 -10.71
C ILE A 109 -11.06 16.14 -11.62
N GLU A 110 -11.78 17.11 -12.16
CA GLU A 110 -11.23 18.15 -13.03
C GLU A 110 -10.42 19.20 -12.26
N ASN A 111 -10.83 19.55 -11.04
CA ASN A 111 -10.13 20.54 -10.24
C ASN A 111 -8.79 19.95 -9.74
N LYS A 112 -7.68 20.52 -10.22
CA LYS A 112 -6.30 20.05 -9.96
C LYS A 112 -5.99 19.94 -8.47
N PHE A 113 -6.39 20.93 -7.68
CA PHE A 113 -6.13 20.93 -6.25
C PHE A 113 -6.96 19.89 -5.49
N LYS A 114 -8.25 19.72 -5.86
CA LYS A 114 -9.10 18.66 -5.30
C LYS A 114 -8.57 17.26 -5.67
N LYS A 115 -8.07 17.10 -6.90
CA LYS A 115 -7.44 15.86 -7.39
C LYS A 115 -6.21 15.52 -6.55
N LEU A 116 -5.30 16.48 -6.35
CA LEU A 116 -4.12 16.30 -5.49
C LEU A 116 -4.52 15.96 -4.05
N LYS A 117 -5.46 16.68 -3.44
CA LYS A 117 -5.96 16.38 -2.08
C LYS A 117 -6.51 14.96 -1.98
N LYS A 118 -7.25 14.49 -3.00
CA LYS A 118 -7.76 13.11 -3.02
C LYS A 118 -6.62 12.09 -3.09
N ALA A 119 -5.59 12.35 -3.89
CA ALA A 119 -4.41 11.49 -3.97
C ALA A 119 -3.65 11.45 -2.64
N ILE A 120 -3.42 12.61 -2.00
CA ILE A 120 -2.80 12.69 -0.66
C ILE A 120 -3.63 11.90 0.36
N CYS A 121 -4.95 12.05 0.36
CA CYS A 121 -5.83 11.29 1.24
C CYS A 121 -5.58 9.77 1.10
N ILE A 122 -5.53 9.25 -0.12
CA ILE A 122 -5.39 7.80 -0.39
C ILE A 122 -4.06 7.24 0.11
N VAL A 123 -2.95 7.99 -0.01
CA VAL A 123 -1.63 7.51 0.43
C VAL A 123 -1.35 7.74 1.90
N THR A 124 -2.22 8.48 2.61
CA THR A 124 -2.00 8.85 4.02
C THR A 124 -3.10 8.37 4.96
N GLU A 125 -4.23 7.85 4.45
CA GLU A 125 -5.35 7.41 5.27
C GLU A 125 -5.08 6.08 5.98
N THR A 126 -5.80 5.84 7.07
CA THR A 126 -5.88 4.51 7.69
C THR A 126 -6.74 3.61 6.81
N ILE A 127 -6.20 2.47 6.43
CA ILE A 127 -6.91 1.49 5.61
C ILE A 127 -7.86 0.67 6.47
N GLN A 128 -9.07 0.48 5.97
CA GLN A 128 -10.04 -0.48 6.50
C GLN A 128 -10.22 -1.60 5.48
N ASP A 129 -10.32 -2.82 5.97
CA ASP A 129 -10.60 -3.97 5.12
C ASP A 129 -12.00 -3.84 4.52
N ASP A 130 -12.10 -3.88 3.21
CA ASP A 130 -13.37 -3.84 2.50
C ASP A 130 -13.73 -5.19 1.86
N ASN A 131 -12.93 -6.23 2.15
CA ASN A 131 -13.03 -7.58 1.59
C ASN A 131 -13.03 -7.58 0.05
N SER A 132 -12.34 -6.63 -0.57
CA SER A 132 -12.26 -6.54 -2.03
C SER A 132 -11.34 -7.60 -2.64
N THR A 133 -10.41 -8.12 -1.85
CA THR A 133 -9.48 -9.17 -2.26
C THR A 133 -9.66 -10.42 -1.39
N GLU A 134 -9.85 -11.58 -2.03
CA GLU A 134 -10.20 -12.84 -1.35
C GLU A 134 -9.13 -13.32 -0.34
N HIS A 135 -7.84 -13.12 -0.64
CA HIS A 135 -6.72 -13.67 0.14
C HIS A 135 -5.76 -12.60 0.69
N VAL A 136 -6.11 -11.33 0.60
CA VAL A 136 -5.34 -10.22 1.18
C VAL A 136 -6.28 -9.38 2.05
N ASN A 137 -5.97 -9.28 3.33
CA ASN A 137 -6.58 -8.28 4.21
C ASN A 137 -5.76 -6.99 4.12
N GLU A 138 -6.28 -5.99 3.42
CA GLU A 138 -5.59 -4.75 3.13
C GLU A 138 -5.30 -3.93 4.39
N ALA A 139 -6.16 -4.02 5.41
CA ALA A 139 -5.95 -3.32 6.67
C ALA A 139 -4.78 -3.91 7.46
N ILE A 140 -4.66 -5.24 7.52
CA ILE A 140 -3.51 -5.91 8.15
C ILE A 140 -2.24 -5.65 7.34
N LEU A 141 -2.32 -5.74 6.01
CA LEU A 141 -1.18 -5.44 5.14
C LEU A 141 -0.70 -3.98 5.32
N ASN A 142 -1.61 -3.03 5.47
CA ASN A 142 -1.26 -1.63 5.75
C ASN A 142 -0.47 -1.48 7.06
N LYS A 143 -0.83 -2.20 8.13
CA LYS A 143 -0.05 -2.19 9.38
C LYS A 143 1.38 -2.71 9.15
N ILE A 144 1.51 -3.82 8.41
CA ILE A 144 2.84 -4.36 8.06
C ILE A 144 3.65 -3.32 7.27
N ILE A 145 3.03 -2.61 6.32
CA ILE A 145 3.72 -1.56 5.56
C ILE A 145 4.15 -0.41 6.49
N ILE A 146 3.33 0.01 7.43
CA ILE A 146 3.70 1.05 8.41
C ILE A 146 4.93 0.63 9.23
N GLU A 147 5.03 -0.62 9.62
CA GLU A 147 6.08 -1.11 10.52
C GLU A 147 7.33 -1.58 9.78
N GLU A 148 7.18 -2.19 8.59
CA GLU A 148 8.22 -2.99 7.97
C GLU A 148 8.70 -2.48 6.59
N PHE A 149 8.02 -1.50 5.98
CA PHE A 149 8.35 -1.03 4.63
C PHE A 149 9.80 -0.55 4.50
N THR A 150 10.31 0.12 5.52
CA THR A 150 11.71 0.59 5.54
C THR A 150 12.72 -0.54 5.39
N LYS A 151 12.41 -1.78 5.84
CA LYS A 151 13.28 -2.95 5.68
C LYS A 151 13.38 -3.41 4.22
N THR A 152 12.42 -3.05 3.37
CA THR A 152 12.53 -3.32 1.93
C THR A 152 13.50 -2.35 1.24
N LEU A 153 13.69 -1.14 1.78
CA LEU A 153 14.52 -0.09 1.20
C LEU A 153 15.92 -0.02 1.84
N TYR A 154 16.00 -0.13 3.17
CA TYR A 154 17.26 0.07 3.90
C TYR A 154 18.04 -1.25 4.06
N ASN A 155 18.49 -1.80 2.91
CA ASN A 155 19.31 -2.99 2.87
C ASN A 155 20.48 -2.83 1.90
N LYS A 156 21.48 -3.74 1.97
CA LYS A 156 22.70 -3.67 1.16
C LYS A 156 22.47 -3.93 -0.33
N HIS A 157 21.34 -4.52 -0.71
CA HIS A 157 21.01 -4.92 -2.08
C HIS A 157 20.05 -3.96 -2.76
N VAL A 158 19.67 -2.84 -2.12
CA VAL A 158 18.66 -1.90 -2.63
C VAL A 158 18.94 -1.40 -4.04
N ASP A 159 20.19 -1.12 -4.36
CA ASP A 159 20.56 -0.63 -5.71
C ASP A 159 20.38 -1.70 -6.79
N GLU A 160 20.69 -2.96 -6.47
CA GLU A 160 20.48 -4.10 -7.37
C GLU A 160 18.99 -4.37 -7.54
N GLU A 161 18.23 -4.45 -6.45
CA GLU A 161 16.79 -4.62 -6.44
C GLU A 161 16.07 -3.49 -7.18
N ASN A 162 16.58 -2.27 -7.04
CA ASN A 162 16.08 -1.12 -7.78
C ASN A 162 16.32 -1.24 -9.31
N LYS A 163 17.49 -1.71 -9.74
CA LYS A 163 17.78 -2.00 -11.15
C LYS A 163 16.90 -3.11 -11.71
N GLU A 164 16.55 -4.09 -10.88
CA GLU A 164 15.62 -5.17 -11.22
C GLU A 164 14.14 -4.73 -11.25
N GLY A 165 13.84 -3.50 -10.82
CA GLY A 165 12.52 -2.90 -10.88
C GLY A 165 11.60 -3.26 -9.72
N PHE A 166 12.12 -3.73 -8.58
CA PHE A 166 11.30 -4.10 -7.42
C PHE A 166 10.51 -2.91 -6.86
N PHE A 167 11.05 -1.70 -6.97
CA PHE A 167 10.41 -0.48 -6.47
C PHE A 167 9.68 0.32 -7.56
N LEU A 168 9.47 -0.27 -8.74
CA LEU A 168 8.88 0.44 -9.88
C LEU A 168 7.49 0.98 -9.54
N ILE A 169 6.63 0.17 -8.94
CA ILE A 169 5.25 0.55 -8.57
C ILE A 169 5.26 1.67 -7.51
N TYR A 170 6.10 1.54 -6.48
CA TYR A 170 6.26 2.60 -5.48
C TYR A 170 6.69 3.94 -6.13
N LYS A 171 7.63 3.90 -7.06
CA LYS A 171 8.06 5.07 -7.84
C LYS A 171 6.93 5.62 -8.71
N GLN A 172 6.09 4.77 -9.28
CA GLN A 172 4.94 5.21 -10.09
C GLN A 172 3.90 5.94 -9.24
N VAL A 173 3.62 5.47 -8.02
CA VAL A 173 2.76 6.19 -7.06
C VAL A 173 3.33 7.58 -6.78
N ASN A 174 4.62 7.68 -6.44
CA ASN A 174 5.31 8.95 -6.23
C ASN A 174 5.19 9.88 -7.46
N TYR A 175 5.52 9.37 -8.63
CA TYR A 175 5.50 10.13 -9.89
C TYR A 175 4.10 10.67 -10.23
N ARG A 176 3.03 9.89 -10.00
CA ARG A 176 1.65 10.36 -10.25
C ARG A 176 1.29 11.55 -9.36
N ILE A 177 1.65 11.50 -8.09
CA ILE A 177 1.35 12.61 -7.16
C ILE A 177 2.25 13.81 -7.46
N GLU A 178 3.53 13.58 -7.81
CA GLU A 178 4.45 14.62 -8.28
C GLU A 178 3.82 15.42 -9.44
N LYS A 179 3.30 14.72 -10.46
CA LYS A 179 2.62 15.39 -11.58
C LYS A 179 1.40 16.21 -11.15
N MET A 180 0.64 15.71 -10.16
CA MET A 180 -0.49 16.49 -9.61
C MET A 180 -0.01 17.73 -8.84
N VAL A 181 1.14 17.67 -8.15
CA VAL A 181 1.76 18.84 -7.50
C VAL A 181 2.19 19.86 -8.55
N GLU A 182 2.86 19.44 -9.62
CA GLU A 182 3.29 20.29 -10.75
C GLU A 182 2.09 20.93 -11.47
N GLU A 183 0.98 20.19 -11.62
CA GLU A 183 -0.26 20.73 -12.19
C GLU A 183 -0.88 21.84 -11.33
N VAL A 184 -0.74 21.77 -10.00
CA VAL A 184 -1.26 22.76 -9.05
C VAL A 184 -0.34 23.98 -8.96
N ASN A 185 0.97 23.77 -8.82
CA ASN A 185 1.97 24.82 -8.75
C ASN A 185 3.22 24.43 -9.55
N PRO A 186 3.28 24.82 -10.85
CA PRO A 186 4.43 24.49 -11.73
C PRO A 186 5.76 25.09 -11.27
N ASP A 187 5.73 26.16 -10.49
CA ASP A 187 6.92 26.87 -10.00
C ASP A 187 7.45 26.26 -8.69
N TYR A 188 6.78 25.26 -8.10
CA TYR A 188 7.24 24.65 -6.86
C TYR A 188 8.45 23.73 -7.12
N PRO A 189 9.65 24.05 -6.59
CA PRO A 189 10.89 23.40 -7.03
C PRO A 189 11.13 22.02 -6.42
N TYR A 190 10.36 21.63 -5.39
CA TYR A 190 10.62 20.43 -4.59
C TYR A 190 9.49 19.38 -4.69
N ALA A 191 8.79 19.30 -5.82
CA ALA A 191 7.63 18.40 -5.96
C ALA A 191 7.96 16.95 -5.63
N LYS A 192 9.09 16.41 -6.12
CA LYS A 192 9.53 15.02 -5.82
C LYS A 192 9.79 14.80 -4.33
N SER A 193 10.56 15.69 -3.73
CA SER A 193 10.91 15.59 -2.31
C SER A 193 9.69 15.76 -1.40
N LEU A 194 8.77 16.67 -1.77
CA LEU A 194 7.51 16.84 -1.05
C LEU A 194 6.70 15.52 -1.05
N VAL A 195 6.53 14.91 -2.21
CA VAL A 195 5.71 13.70 -2.34
C VAL A 195 6.31 12.52 -1.58
N SER A 196 7.62 12.24 -1.74
CA SER A 196 8.27 11.15 -0.99
C SER A 196 8.21 11.40 0.52
N SER A 197 8.39 12.65 0.98
CA SER A 197 8.26 13.03 2.39
C SER A 197 6.83 12.84 2.91
N ILE A 198 5.81 13.10 2.10
CA ILE A 198 4.41 12.85 2.49
C ILE A 198 4.15 11.35 2.65
N ILE A 199 4.54 10.55 1.68
CA ILE A 199 4.27 9.10 1.69
C ILE A 199 5.00 8.43 2.85
N GLU A 200 6.32 8.58 2.93
CA GLU A 200 7.12 7.95 3.99
C GLU A 200 6.82 8.55 5.37
N GLY A 201 6.67 9.87 5.42
CA GLY A 201 6.31 10.55 6.65
C GLY A 201 4.92 10.17 7.16
N SER A 202 3.95 9.86 6.29
CA SER A 202 2.64 9.39 6.75
C SER A 202 2.71 8.03 7.40
N LEU A 203 3.48 7.08 6.85
CA LEU A 203 3.73 5.78 7.48
C LEU A 203 4.36 5.98 8.87
N HIS A 204 5.35 6.87 8.95
CA HIS A 204 5.99 7.20 10.23
C HIS A 204 5.02 7.86 11.22
N GLN A 205 4.16 8.79 10.79
CA GLN A 205 3.15 9.40 11.66
C GLN A 205 2.11 8.39 12.17
N HIS A 206 1.71 7.40 11.36
CA HIS A 206 0.88 6.29 11.82
C HIS A 206 1.58 5.46 12.90
N PHE A 207 2.88 5.16 12.73
CA PHE A 207 3.68 4.49 13.74
C PHE A 207 3.77 5.31 15.03
N LEU A 208 4.13 6.60 14.95
CA LEU A 208 4.24 7.49 16.12
C LEU A 208 2.92 7.61 16.88
N LYS A 209 1.80 7.75 16.17
CA LYS A 209 0.46 7.80 16.76
C LYS A 209 0.18 6.61 17.67
N ASN A 210 0.64 5.42 17.28
CA ASN A 210 0.40 4.19 18.02
C ASN A 210 1.41 3.96 19.14
N HIS A 211 2.69 4.31 18.95
CA HIS A 211 3.79 3.88 19.81
C HIS A 211 4.50 5.02 20.54
N LEU A 212 4.59 6.22 19.98
CA LEU A 212 5.36 7.35 20.50
C LEU A 212 4.53 8.64 20.52
N LYS A 213 3.38 8.58 21.18
CA LYS A 213 2.36 9.66 21.17
C LYS A 213 2.86 11.04 21.62
N THR A 214 3.96 11.11 22.35
CA THR A 214 4.49 12.37 22.90
C THR A 214 5.21 13.24 21.88
N ILE A 215 5.56 12.69 20.71
CA ILE A 215 6.29 13.41 19.65
C ILE A 215 5.47 13.61 18.38
N THR A 216 4.17 13.40 18.43
CA THR A 216 3.23 13.66 17.33
C THR A 216 1.94 14.28 17.86
N ASN A 217 1.29 15.10 17.03
CA ASN A 217 -0.07 15.57 17.28
C ASN A 217 -1.13 14.64 16.66
N CYS A 218 -0.69 13.63 15.88
CA CYS A 218 -1.61 12.65 15.32
C CYS A 218 -2.16 11.74 16.42
N ASN A 219 -3.47 11.56 16.43
CA ASN A 219 -4.22 10.75 17.37
C ASN A 219 -5.48 10.20 16.67
N ASP A 220 -6.49 9.75 17.41
CA ASP A 220 -7.71 9.20 16.81
C ASP A 220 -8.61 10.28 16.18
N GLU A 221 -8.48 11.54 16.60
CA GLU A 221 -9.20 12.69 16.04
C GLU A 221 -8.42 13.37 14.91
N ILE A 222 -7.10 13.52 15.09
CA ILE A 222 -6.20 14.17 14.13
C ILE A 222 -5.33 13.09 13.47
N ASN A 223 -5.75 12.64 12.30
CA ASN A 223 -5.02 11.62 11.55
C ASN A 223 -3.89 12.20 10.67
N PRO A 224 -2.94 11.40 10.21
CA PRO A 224 -1.88 11.85 9.30
C PRO A 224 -2.41 12.52 8.03
N THR A 225 -3.55 12.09 7.50
CA THR A 225 -4.20 12.68 6.33
C THR A 225 -4.54 14.16 6.55
N SER A 226 -5.08 14.51 7.72
CA SER A 226 -5.40 15.89 8.07
C SER A 226 -4.14 16.75 8.11
N PHE A 227 -3.07 16.24 8.72
CA PHE A 227 -1.79 16.91 8.80
C PHE A 227 -1.18 17.18 7.41
N TYR A 228 -1.07 16.14 6.57
CA TYR A 228 -0.46 16.28 5.25
C TYR A 228 -1.32 17.06 4.26
N THR A 229 -2.64 16.99 4.38
CA THR A 229 -3.55 17.84 3.60
C THR A 229 -3.34 19.32 3.96
N HIS A 230 -3.26 19.65 5.26
CA HIS A 230 -2.97 21.00 5.73
C HIS A 230 -1.59 21.49 5.25
N LEU A 231 -0.57 20.66 5.34
CA LEU A 231 0.78 20.96 4.86
C LEU A 231 0.76 21.35 3.36
N VAL A 232 0.16 20.53 2.51
CA VAL A 232 0.07 20.74 1.06
C VAL A 232 -0.75 22.01 0.74
N GLU A 233 -1.84 22.25 1.47
CA GLU A 233 -2.63 23.47 1.33
C GLU A 233 -1.82 24.73 1.57
N ASN A 234 -0.98 24.75 2.60
CA ASN A 234 -0.18 25.94 2.92
C ASN A 234 1.04 26.12 2.02
N LEU A 235 1.63 25.02 1.52
CA LEU A 235 2.79 25.10 0.64
C LEU A 235 2.45 25.46 -0.82
N LEU A 236 1.33 24.99 -1.33
CA LEU A 236 1.01 25.10 -2.76
C LEU A 236 -0.04 26.17 -3.09
N LYS A 237 -0.78 26.69 -2.12
CA LYS A 237 -1.63 27.87 -2.35
C LYS A 237 -0.73 29.11 -2.53
N LYS A 238 -0.87 29.74 -3.67
CA LYS A 238 -0.38 31.12 -3.90
C LYS A 238 -1.34 32.10 -3.28
#